data_a89fd7951dd2989013fe58cdc3aed6d2
#
_entry.id   a89fd7951dd2989013fe58cdc3aed6d2
#
_cell.length_a   1.000
_cell.length_b   1.000
_cell.length_c   1.000
_cell.angle_alpha   90.00
_cell.angle_beta   90.00
_cell.angle_gamma   90.00
#
_symmetry.space_group_name_H-M   'P 1'
#
loop_
_entity.id
_entity.type
_entity.pdbx_description
1 polymer ?
#
loop_
_entity_poly.entity_id
_entity_poly.type
_entity_poly.pdbx_seq_one_letter_code
_entity_poly.pdbx_strand_id
1 'polypeptide(L)'
;DPGILNVKSKTDTLDIRSRIQQSQQIGVITFKSFEGLLQGDFEHYDKPLLAPRTRVKSTDVVNPSPEGTIPQPDNLITVNPSVVYRPSDKKYLLYFKGNIYDPHWRGIHGVALSDSPTGPFIPLNQPVFEIPTQDGEKLSAEDPYVWYNHRDRLFYAIFKDFTGQFTKSDPCLALMYSEDGIHWQLPEHSLFMKKELVLSSGDTIKVDRLERPQLLLDEKDDPFVLYAACSVAELNKKTDGSSFNVQIRLKKQDCK
;
A
#
# COMPACT_ATOMS: atom_id res chain seq x y z
N ASP A 1 -20.73 2.20 -0.59
CA ASP A 1 -21.89 2.56 -1.41
C ASP A 1 -23.01 1.54 -1.19
N PRO A 2 -24.17 1.93 -0.58
CA PRO A 2 -25.28 1.03 -0.31
C PRO A 2 -25.86 0.39 -1.57
N GLY A 3 -25.73 1.01 -2.74
CA GLY A 3 -26.17 0.47 -4.02
C GLY A 3 -25.44 -0.81 -4.45
N ILE A 4 -24.18 -0.99 -4.01
CA ILE A 4 -23.40 -2.17 -4.38
C ILE A 4 -23.88 -3.43 -3.65
N LEU A 5 -24.33 -3.26 -2.42
CA LEU A 5 -24.81 -4.37 -1.58
C LEU A 5 -26.15 -4.94 -2.05
N ASN A 6 -26.93 -4.18 -2.83
CA ASN A 6 -28.28 -4.54 -3.25
C ASN A 6 -28.38 -5.19 -4.62
N VAL A 7 -27.29 -5.24 -5.39
CA VAL A 7 -27.33 -5.84 -6.74
C VAL A 7 -27.08 -7.34 -6.63
N LYS A 8 -28.13 -8.10 -6.45
CA LYS A 8 -28.14 -9.57 -6.63
C LYS A 8 -28.77 -9.89 -7.97
N SER A 9 -27.97 -9.95 -9.01
CA SER A 9 -28.39 -10.57 -10.26
C SER A 9 -27.92 -12.01 -10.30
N LYS A 10 -28.80 -12.94 -10.67
CA LYS A 10 -28.43 -14.35 -10.87
C LYS A 10 -27.43 -14.55 -12.02
N THR A 11 -27.28 -13.55 -12.86
CA THR A 11 -26.33 -13.53 -13.99
C THR A 11 -25.01 -12.86 -13.65
N ASP A 12 -24.85 -12.42 -12.41
CA ASP A 12 -23.72 -11.65 -11.98
C ASP A 12 -22.61 -12.57 -11.50
N THR A 13 -21.53 -12.65 -12.23
CA THR A 13 -20.38 -13.51 -11.96
C THR A 13 -19.52 -12.99 -10.81
N LEU A 14 -19.75 -11.76 -10.33
CA LEU A 14 -19.04 -11.17 -9.21
C LEU A 14 -19.73 -11.45 -7.90
N ASP A 15 -19.01 -12.00 -6.95
CA ASP A 15 -19.47 -12.08 -5.57
C ASP A 15 -19.52 -10.68 -4.91
N ILE A 16 -20.19 -10.60 -3.76
CA ILE A 16 -20.35 -9.35 -3.01
C ILE A 16 -18.99 -8.77 -2.63
N ARG A 17 -18.01 -9.63 -2.27
CA ARG A 17 -16.67 -9.18 -1.87
C ARG A 17 -15.94 -8.49 -3.02
N SER A 18 -15.96 -9.09 -4.19
CA SER A 18 -15.36 -8.53 -5.40
C SER A 18 -15.99 -7.19 -5.77
N ARG A 19 -17.31 -7.05 -5.63
CA ARG A 19 -18.02 -5.80 -5.91
C ARG A 19 -17.65 -4.69 -4.94
N ILE A 20 -17.60 -5.00 -3.64
CA ILE A 20 -17.16 -4.03 -2.62
C ILE A 20 -15.73 -3.59 -2.91
N GLN A 21 -14.82 -4.53 -3.21
CA GLN A 21 -13.44 -4.18 -3.54
C GLN A 21 -13.33 -3.22 -4.71
N GLN A 22 -14.16 -3.36 -5.72
CA GLN A 22 -14.13 -2.53 -6.91
C GLN A 22 -14.74 -1.15 -6.76
N SER A 23 -15.48 -0.90 -5.69
CA SER A 23 -16.00 0.41 -5.36
C SER A 23 -15.07 1.24 -4.49
N GLN A 24 -13.97 0.66 -4.02
CA GLN A 24 -13.08 1.34 -3.09
C GLN A 24 -12.34 2.50 -3.76
N GLN A 25 -12.30 3.61 -3.03
CA GLN A 25 -11.69 4.87 -3.43
C GLN A 25 -10.95 5.45 -2.24
N ILE A 26 -10.03 6.37 -2.50
CA ILE A 26 -9.27 7.04 -1.45
C ILE A 26 -9.93 8.36 -1.12
N GLY A 27 -10.35 8.52 0.12
CA GLY A 27 -10.82 9.79 0.68
C GLY A 27 -9.75 10.50 1.51
N VAL A 28 -10.07 11.70 1.97
CA VAL A 28 -9.22 12.47 2.87
C VAL A 28 -10.08 13.15 3.94
N ILE A 29 -9.53 13.24 5.13
CA ILE A 29 -10.01 14.11 6.21
C ILE A 29 -8.87 15.04 6.61
N THR A 30 -9.21 16.24 7.04
CA THR A 30 -8.26 17.22 7.58
C THR A 30 -8.69 17.66 8.98
N PHE A 31 -7.73 17.92 9.84
CA PHE A 31 -7.98 18.35 11.22
C PHE A 31 -6.85 19.28 11.70
N LYS A 32 -7.16 20.12 12.69
CA LYS A 32 -6.22 21.12 13.23
C LYS A 32 -5.32 20.55 14.33
N SER A 33 -5.84 19.61 15.11
CA SER A 33 -5.11 18.95 16.21
C SER A 33 -5.58 17.53 16.42
N PHE A 34 -4.75 16.69 17.04
CA PHE A 34 -5.16 15.33 17.39
C PHE A 34 -6.28 15.29 18.43
N GLU A 35 -6.32 16.26 19.36
CA GLU A 35 -7.44 16.41 20.30
C GLU A 35 -8.76 16.67 19.55
N GLY A 36 -8.73 17.58 18.57
CA GLY A 36 -9.89 17.86 17.72
C GLY A 36 -10.34 16.61 16.97
N LEU A 37 -9.41 15.88 16.35
CA LEU A 37 -9.71 14.63 15.66
C LEU A 37 -10.41 13.61 16.58
N LEU A 38 -9.91 13.43 17.80
CA LEU A 38 -10.51 12.53 18.80
C LEU A 38 -11.90 12.96 19.25
N GLN A 39 -12.21 14.25 19.19
CA GLN A 39 -13.53 14.84 19.51
C GLN A 39 -14.45 14.89 18.29
N GLY A 40 -14.00 14.45 17.10
CA GLY A 40 -14.77 14.51 15.86
C GLY A 40 -14.68 15.85 15.13
N ASP A 41 -13.76 16.74 15.55
CA ASP A 41 -13.51 18.04 14.89
C ASP A 41 -12.55 17.83 13.71
N PHE A 42 -13.11 17.40 12.59
CA PHE A 42 -12.40 17.22 11.33
C PHE A 42 -13.30 17.59 10.15
N GLU A 43 -12.68 17.98 9.07
CA GLU A 43 -13.34 18.19 7.79
C GLU A 43 -13.20 16.93 6.94
N HIS A 44 -14.27 16.48 6.33
CA HIS A 44 -14.26 15.44 5.32
C HIS A 44 -14.65 16.03 3.97
N TYR A 45 -14.22 15.40 2.91
CA TYR A 45 -14.46 15.87 1.54
C TYR A 45 -15.45 14.93 0.87
N ASP A 46 -16.51 15.47 0.27
CA ASP A 46 -17.58 14.72 -0.39
C ASP A 46 -17.09 13.93 -1.62
N LYS A 47 -16.01 14.42 -2.23
CA LYS A 47 -15.40 13.75 -3.38
C LYS A 47 -14.17 12.96 -2.93
N PRO A 48 -13.94 11.77 -3.50
CA PRO A 48 -12.73 11.03 -3.22
C PRO A 48 -11.51 11.83 -3.68
N LEU A 49 -10.41 11.68 -2.94
CA LEU A 49 -9.10 12.24 -3.28
C LEU A 49 -8.56 11.61 -4.57
N LEU A 50 -8.78 10.30 -4.70
CA LEU A 50 -8.46 9.53 -5.88
C LEU A 50 -9.52 8.44 -6.07
N ALA A 51 -10.09 8.39 -7.26
CA ALA A 51 -11.03 7.37 -7.72
C ALA A 51 -10.49 6.67 -8.95
N PRO A 52 -10.91 5.42 -9.20
CA PRO A 52 -10.55 4.72 -10.43
C PRO A 52 -10.97 5.50 -11.66
N ARG A 53 -10.10 5.54 -12.67
CA ARG A 53 -10.45 6.10 -13.98
C ARG A 53 -11.60 5.31 -14.62
N THR A 54 -12.42 6.00 -15.40
CA THR A 54 -13.52 5.37 -16.12
C THR A 54 -12.99 4.25 -17.02
N ARG A 55 -13.53 3.07 -16.84
CA ARG A 55 -13.25 1.90 -17.68
C ARG A 55 -13.97 2.04 -19.02
N VAL A 56 -13.47 1.32 -20.01
CA VAL A 56 -14.15 1.22 -21.32
C VAL A 56 -15.54 0.62 -21.16
N LYS A 57 -15.70 -0.34 -20.21
CA LYS A 57 -17.01 -0.88 -19.82
C LYS A 57 -17.07 -1.04 -18.30
N SER A 58 -18.16 -0.64 -17.68
CA SER A 58 -18.41 -0.84 -16.26
C SER A 58 -18.50 -2.31 -15.84
N THR A 59 -18.71 -3.20 -16.80
CA THR A 59 -18.79 -4.66 -16.61
C THR A 59 -17.46 -5.39 -16.75
N ASP A 60 -16.40 -4.71 -17.18
CA ASP A 60 -15.07 -5.32 -17.46
C ASP A 60 -14.27 -5.66 -16.22
N VAL A 61 -14.93 -5.96 -15.15
CA VAL A 61 -14.30 -6.15 -13.87
C VAL A 61 -13.72 -7.54 -13.71
N VAL A 62 -14.24 -8.50 -14.43
CA VAL A 62 -13.87 -9.94 -14.36
C VAL A 62 -13.31 -10.45 -15.67
N ASN A 63 -13.55 -9.72 -16.73
CA ASN A 63 -13.11 -10.12 -18.07
C ASN A 63 -11.92 -9.26 -18.51
N PRO A 64 -11.02 -9.82 -19.34
CA PRO A 64 -9.99 -9.02 -19.97
C PRO A 64 -10.59 -7.77 -20.60
N SER A 65 -9.90 -6.66 -20.48
CA SER A 65 -10.27 -5.44 -21.16
C SER A 65 -10.35 -5.67 -22.68
N PRO A 66 -11.19 -4.92 -23.41
CA PRO A 66 -11.24 -5.04 -24.85
C PRO A 66 -9.87 -4.91 -25.49
N GLU A 67 -9.69 -5.55 -26.64
CA GLU A 67 -8.45 -5.47 -27.42
C GLU A 67 -8.04 -4.00 -27.64
N GLY A 68 -6.76 -3.70 -27.45
CA GLY A 68 -6.21 -2.36 -27.54
C GLY A 68 -6.33 -1.49 -26.28
N THR A 69 -6.96 -1.99 -25.20
CA THR A 69 -6.96 -1.29 -23.93
C THR A 69 -5.58 -1.38 -23.29
N ILE A 70 -5.02 -0.24 -22.90
CA ILE A 70 -3.77 -0.18 -22.15
C ILE A 70 -4.10 -0.30 -20.65
N PRO A 71 -3.68 -1.36 -19.97
CA PRO A 71 -3.88 -1.50 -18.54
C PRO A 71 -3.17 -0.38 -17.77
N GLN A 72 -3.89 0.25 -16.84
CA GLN A 72 -3.39 1.31 -15.99
C GLN A 72 -3.64 0.97 -14.52
N PRO A 73 -2.76 1.39 -13.59
CA PRO A 73 -2.87 1.01 -12.18
C PRO A 73 -4.22 1.35 -11.53
N ASP A 74 -4.85 2.43 -11.94
CA ASP A 74 -6.10 2.95 -11.40
C ASP A 74 -7.35 2.59 -12.19
N ASN A 75 -7.31 1.57 -13.06
CA ASN A 75 -8.48 1.23 -13.87
C ASN A 75 -9.62 0.54 -13.08
N LEU A 76 -9.30 -0.19 -12.01
CA LEU A 76 -10.28 -1.00 -11.31
C LEU A 76 -10.58 -0.51 -9.89
N ILE A 77 -9.57 -0.29 -9.08
CA ILE A 77 -9.69 0.19 -7.70
C ILE A 77 -8.54 1.13 -7.37
N THR A 78 -8.73 1.95 -6.33
CA THR A 78 -7.67 2.73 -5.72
C THR A 78 -7.77 2.59 -4.20
N VAL A 79 -6.78 1.92 -3.58
CA VAL A 79 -6.78 1.59 -2.14
C VAL A 79 -5.37 1.67 -1.56
N ASN A 80 -5.24 1.49 -0.25
CA ASN A 80 -3.97 1.40 0.49
C ASN A 80 -3.06 2.60 0.21
N PRO A 81 -3.51 3.83 0.55
CA PRO A 81 -2.75 5.04 0.23
C PRO A 81 -1.50 5.20 1.08
N SER A 82 -0.45 5.76 0.47
CA SER A 82 0.69 6.35 1.15
C SER A 82 1.02 7.67 0.48
N VAL A 83 1.17 8.74 1.26
CA VAL A 83 1.43 10.09 0.71
C VAL A 83 2.75 10.60 1.22
N VAL A 84 3.55 11.18 0.31
CA VAL A 84 4.81 11.84 0.64
C VAL A 84 4.97 13.14 -0.15
N TYR A 85 5.61 14.12 0.45
CA TYR A 85 5.98 15.36 -0.23
C TYR A 85 7.33 15.19 -0.94
N ARG A 86 7.40 15.63 -2.19
CA ARG A 86 8.63 15.67 -2.99
C ARG A 86 9.18 17.08 -3.06
N PRO A 87 10.31 17.37 -2.38
CA PRO A 87 10.84 18.74 -2.31
C PRO A 87 11.34 19.31 -3.65
N SER A 88 11.82 18.47 -4.55
CA SER A 88 12.47 18.88 -5.80
C SER A 88 11.54 19.68 -6.72
N ASP A 89 10.26 19.35 -6.77
CA ASP A 89 9.25 20.03 -7.59
C ASP A 89 8.02 20.47 -6.79
N LYS A 90 8.08 20.35 -5.46
CA LYS A 90 7.00 20.75 -4.53
C LYS A 90 5.68 20.01 -4.76
N LYS A 91 5.74 18.75 -5.18
CA LYS A 91 4.56 17.92 -5.41
C LYS A 91 4.32 16.96 -4.25
N TYR A 92 3.07 16.60 -4.07
CA TYR A 92 2.66 15.46 -3.25
C TYR A 92 2.53 14.23 -4.14
N LEU A 93 3.09 13.11 -3.70
CA LEU A 93 3.00 11.81 -4.35
C LEU A 93 2.07 10.93 -3.52
N LEU A 94 0.97 10.52 -4.10
CA LEU A 94 0.00 9.59 -3.51
C LEU A 94 0.19 8.23 -4.17
N TYR A 95 0.79 7.29 -3.47
CA TYR A 95 0.86 5.90 -3.89
C TYR A 95 -0.42 5.18 -3.53
N PHE A 96 -0.82 4.26 -4.38
CA PHE A 96 -2.03 3.49 -4.18
C PHE A 96 -1.90 2.09 -4.77
N LYS A 97 -2.61 1.14 -4.18
CA LYS A 97 -2.81 -0.16 -4.78
C LYS A 97 -4.01 -0.10 -5.71
N GLY A 98 -3.85 -0.65 -6.89
CA GLY A 98 -4.89 -0.93 -7.84
C GLY A 98 -4.91 -2.40 -8.24
N ASN A 99 -5.68 -2.72 -9.23
CA ASN A 99 -5.69 -4.03 -9.87
C ASN A 99 -5.79 -3.87 -11.38
N ILE A 100 -5.22 -4.82 -12.10
CA ILE A 100 -5.38 -4.96 -13.53
C ILE A 100 -5.79 -6.40 -13.86
N TYR A 101 -6.36 -6.56 -15.05
CA TYR A 101 -6.67 -7.85 -15.60
C TYR A 101 -5.89 -8.03 -16.91
N ASP A 102 -4.64 -8.49 -16.80
CA ASP A 102 -3.75 -8.68 -17.94
C ASP A 102 -2.54 -9.58 -17.60
N PRO A 103 -2.46 -10.80 -18.13
CA PRO A 103 -3.55 -11.64 -18.70
C PRO A 103 -4.44 -12.21 -17.59
N HIS A 104 -4.08 -12.03 -16.33
CA HIS A 104 -4.78 -12.52 -15.16
C HIS A 104 -5.03 -11.37 -14.19
N TRP A 105 -5.98 -11.58 -13.27
CA TRP A 105 -6.20 -10.64 -12.18
C TRP A 105 -4.96 -10.57 -11.28
N ARG A 106 -4.38 -9.37 -11.16
CA ARG A 106 -3.25 -9.13 -10.27
C ARG A 106 -3.31 -7.75 -9.62
N GLY A 107 -2.76 -7.66 -8.42
CA GLY A 107 -2.48 -6.38 -7.77
C GLY A 107 -1.38 -5.62 -8.50
N ILE A 108 -1.47 -4.29 -8.48
CA ILE A 108 -0.52 -3.37 -9.08
C ILE A 108 -0.48 -2.10 -8.23
N HIS A 109 0.62 -1.36 -8.25
CA HIS A 109 0.69 -0.06 -7.59
C HIS A 109 0.87 1.05 -8.59
N GLY A 110 0.21 2.16 -8.33
CA GLY A 110 0.38 3.40 -9.06
C GLY A 110 0.81 4.54 -8.15
N VAL A 111 1.14 5.67 -8.76
CA VAL A 111 1.38 6.93 -8.08
C VAL A 111 0.64 8.05 -8.80
N ALA A 112 0.05 8.95 -8.02
CA ALA A 112 -0.62 10.15 -8.50
C ALA A 112 0.04 11.39 -7.90
N LEU A 113 0.10 12.47 -8.67
CA LEU A 113 0.79 13.71 -8.30
C LEU A 113 -0.22 14.85 -8.07
N SER A 114 0.08 15.71 -7.11
CA SER A 114 -0.71 16.92 -6.84
C SER A 114 0.17 18.06 -6.32
N ASP A 115 -0.30 19.30 -6.52
CA ASP A 115 0.28 20.50 -5.88
C ASP A 115 -0.22 20.69 -4.45
N SER A 116 -1.24 19.96 -4.02
CA SER A 116 -1.88 20.08 -2.71
C SER A 116 -2.02 18.71 -2.05
N PRO A 117 -1.88 18.60 -0.70
CA PRO A 117 -2.12 17.35 0.01
C PRO A 117 -3.57 16.87 -0.07
N THR A 118 -4.50 17.76 -0.39
CA THR A 118 -5.92 17.47 -0.55
C THR A 118 -6.36 17.37 -2.02
N GLY A 119 -5.39 17.28 -2.95
CA GLY A 119 -5.65 17.08 -4.38
C GLY A 119 -5.94 18.37 -5.17
N PRO A 120 -6.37 18.24 -6.43
CA PRO A 120 -6.61 16.98 -7.13
C PRO A 120 -5.32 16.20 -7.43
N PHE A 121 -5.38 14.89 -7.29
CA PHE A 121 -4.28 14.00 -7.65
C PHE A 121 -4.47 13.44 -9.06
N ILE A 122 -3.44 13.54 -9.87
CA ILE A 122 -3.43 13.05 -11.26
C ILE A 122 -2.56 11.80 -11.34
N PRO A 123 -3.16 10.63 -11.58
CA PRO A 123 -2.42 9.37 -11.61
C PRO A 123 -1.55 9.26 -12.87
N LEU A 124 -0.34 8.72 -12.69
CA LEU A 124 0.52 8.32 -13.78
C LEU A 124 0.01 7.01 -14.40
N ASN A 125 0.34 6.81 -15.68
CA ASN A 125 -0.12 5.61 -16.41
C ASN A 125 0.72 4.38 -16.09
N GLN A 126 1.98 4.59 -15.71
CA GLN A 126 2.90 3.50 -15.41
C GLN A 126 2.78 3.02 -13.96
N PRO A 127 2.94 1.70 -13.74
CA PRO A 127 3.02 1.17 -12.40
C PRO A 127 4.33 1.53 -11.70
N VAL A 128 4.31 1.45 -10.37
CA VAL A 128 5.47 1.58 -9.49
C VAL A 128 5.61 0.31 -8.63
N PHE A 129 6.76 0.12 -7.98
CA PHE A 129 7.06 -1.04 -7.11
C PHE A 129 6.94 -2.39 -7.83
N GLU A 130 7.23 -2.43 -9.13
CA GLU A 130 7.31 -3.68 -9.86
C GLU A 130 8.77 -4.08 -10.07
N ILE A 131 9.06 -5.38 -9.90
CA ILE A 131 10.31 -5.97 -10.32
C ILE A 131 10.02 -7.12 -11.30
N PRO A 132 10.81 -7.27 -12.36
CA PRO A 132 10.72 -8.42 -13.24
C PRO A 132 11.26 -9.67 -12.54
N THR A 133 10.58 -10.77 -12.68
CA THR A 133 11.06 -12.09 -12.30
C THR A 133 11.94 -12.68 -13.38
N GLN A 134 12.63 -13.81 -13.10
CA GLN A 134 13.49 -14.49 -14.08
C GLN A 134 12.71 -15.01 -15.28
N ASP A 135 11.45 -15.36 -15.11
CA ASP A 135 10.51 -15.84 -16.14
C ASP A 135 9.75 -14.69 -16.84
N GLY A 136 10.10 -13.43 -16.52
CA GLY A 136 9.52 -12.26 -17.17
C GLY A 136 8.19 -11.80 -16.62
N GLU A 137 7.65 -12.46 -15.59
CA GLU A 137 6.52 -11.95 -14.85
C GLU A 137 6.93 -10.72 -14.05
N LYS A 138 5.94 -9.88 -13.70
CA LYS A 138 6.15 -8.73 -12.84
C LYS A 138 5.52 -8.96 -11.49
N LEU A 139 6.34 -8.86 -10.45
CA LEU A 139 5.86 -8.88 -9.07
C LEU A 139 5.52 -7.47 -8.63
N SER A 140 4.43 -7.34 -7.90
CA SER A 140 4.02 -6.11 -7.24
C SER A 140 4.15 -6.23 -5.73
N ALA A 141 4.60 -5.16 -5.09
CA ALA A 141 4.57 -4.99 -3.64
C ALA A 141 3.12 -4.91 -3.10
N GLU A 142 2.94 -4.97 -1.78
CA GLU A 142 1.64 -4.68 -1.14
C GLU A 142 1.82 -3.75 0.06
N ASP A 143 0.81 -2.88 0.30
CA ASP A 143 0.72 -1.98 1.43
C ASP A 143 1.98 -1.11 1.63
N PRO A 144 2.44 -0.34 0.64
CA PRO A 144 3.64 0.47 0.80
C PRO A 144 3.43 1.59 1.81
N TYR A 145 4.42 1.82 2.66
CA TYR A 145 4.63 3.07 3.38
C TYR A 145 5.86 3.76 2.79
N VAL A 146 5.69 4.99 2.35
CA VAL A 146 6.74 5.76 1.67
C VAL A 146 7.11 6.97 2.49
N TRP A 147 8.41 7.24 2.63
CA TRP A 147 8.92 8.47 3.23
C TRP A 147 10.08 9.05 2.44
N TYR A 148 10.35 10.32 2.64
CA TYR A 148 11.52 11.01 2.09
C TYR A 148 12.52 11.27 3.20
N ASN A 149 13.77 10.88 3.00
CA ASN A 149 14.86 11.20 3.93
C ASN A 149 15.62 12.42 3.43
N HIS A 150 15.54 13.52 4.18
CA HIS A 150 16.13 14.80 3.78
C HIS A 150 17.66 14.79 3.78
N ARG A 151 18.29 13.97 4.64
CA ARG A 151 19.74 13.81 4.70
C ARG A 151 20.26 13.09 3.46
N ASP A 152 19.65 11.99 3.11
CA ASP A 152 20.05 11.12 2.00
C ASP A 152 19.53 11.66 0.65
N ARG A 153 18.50 12.51 0.70
CA ARG A 153 17.75 13.01 -0.47
C ARG A 153 17.14 11.89 -1.31
N LEU A 154 16.70 10.84 -0.64
CA LEU A 154 16.12 9.64 -1.23
C LEU A 154 14.73 9.40 -0.68
N PHE A 155 13.89 8.83 -1.50
CA PHE A 155 12.66 8.19 -1.08
C PHE A 155 12.97 6.75 -0.68
N TYR A 156 12.33 6.30 0.38
CA TYR A 156 12.34 4.91 0.81
C TYR A 156 10.91 4.41 0.88
N ALA A 157 10.72 3.11 0.64
CA ALA A 157 9.45 2.45 0.80
C ALA A 157 9.63 1.12 1.51
N ILE A 158 8.83 0.87 2.55
CA ILE A 158 8.65 -0.48 3.09
C ILE A 158 7.30 -1.02 2.65
N PHE A 159 7.25 -2.31 2.35
CA PHE A 159 6.05 -2.95 1.84
C PHE A 159 6.08 -4.44 2.15
N LYS A 160 4.94 -5.07 2.01
CA LYS A 160 4.81 -6.51 2.16
C LYS A 160 5.32 -7.22 0.91
N ASP A 161 6.30 -8.10 1.09
CA ASP A 161 6.75 -9.05 0.10
C ASP A 161 6.06 -10.40 0.34
N PHE A 162 5.05 -10.75 -0.45
CA PHE A 162 4.30 -12.00 -0.25
C PHE A 162 5.08 -13.23 -0.68
N THR A 163 5.95 -13.07 -1.65
CA THR A 163 6.61 -14.18 -2.33
C THR A 163 8.00 -14.43 -1.82
N GLY A 164 8.58 -13.44 -1.12
CA GLY A 164 9.98 -13.43 -0.71
C GLY A 164 10.96 -13.17 -1.85
N GLN A 165 10.47 -12.86 -3.04
CA GLN A 165 11.35 -12.67 -4.20
C GLN A 165 12.06 -11.30 -4.19
N PHE A 166 11.45 -10.28 -3.58
CA PHE A 166 12.11 -8.98 -3.36
C PHE A 166 13.30 -9.09 -2.43
N THR A 167 13.19 -9.92 -1.41
CA THR A 167 14.19 -10.05 -0.34
C THR A 167 15.04 -11.30 -0.44
N LYS A 168 14.71 -12.22 -1.36
CA LYS A 168 15.32 -13.57 -1.45
C LYS A 168 15.22 -14.31 -0.11
N SER A 169 14.10 -14.16 0.60
CA SER A 169 13.81 -14.69 1.92
C SER A 169 12.39 -15.23 1.97
N ASP A 170 11.97 -15.76 3.14
CA ASP A 170 10.55 -16.03 3.39
C ASP A 170 9.73 -14.73 3.26
N PRO A 171 8.40 -14.81 2.99
CA PRO A 171 7.55 -13.62 2.96
C PRO A 171 7.72 -12.73 4.21
N CYS A 172 7.95 -11.43 4.00
CA CYS A 172 8.40 -10.49 5.03
C CYS A 172 8.07 -9.03 4.67
N LEU A 173 8.65 -8.06 5.37
CA LEU A 173 8.68 -6.67 4.94
C LEU A 173 9.98 -6.40 4.19
N ALA A 174 9.84 -5.83 3.00
CA ALA A 174 10.95 -5.45 2.12
C ALA A 174 11.14 -3.94 2.09
N LEU A 175 12.33 -3.51 1.68
CA LEU A 175 12.74 -2.13 1.49
C LEU A 175 13.08 -1.87 0.01
N MET A 176 12.64 -0.73 -0.50
CA MET A 176 13.11 -0.15 -1.76
C MET A 176 13.52 1.30 -1.54
N TYR A 177 14.26 1.87 -2.49
CA TYR A 177 14.60 3.28 -2.53
C TYR A 177 14.41 3.87 -3.92
N SER A 178 14.31 5.20 -3.99
CA SER A 178 14.15 5.95 -5.24
C SER A 178 14.71 7.37 -5.09
N GLU A 179 15.29 7.91 -6.15
CA GLU A 179 15.73 9.31 -6.21
C GLU A 179 14.58 10.28 -6.50
N ASP A 180 13.56 9.82 -7.23
CA ASP A 180 12.48 10.68 -7.73
C ASP A 180 11.09 10.29 -7.21
N GLY A 181 10.98 9.18 -6.46
CA GLY A 181 9.72 8.65 -5.95
C GLY A 181 8.87 7.93 -7.02
N ILE A 182 9.42 7.71 -8.22
CA ILE A 182 8.70 7.05 -9.32
C ILE A 182 9.45 5.78 -9.77
N HIS A 183 10.76 5.90 -9.94
CA HIS A 183 11.63 4.79 -10.36
C HIS A 183 12.27 4.16 -9.13
N TRP A 184 11.83 2.95 -8.78
CA TRP A 184 12.20 2.27 -7.56
C TRP A 184 13.25 1.18 -7.79
N GLN A 185 14.17 1.02 -6.84
CA GLN A 185 15.28 0.08 -6.89
C GLN A 185 15.36 -0.72 -5.59
N LEU A 186 15.79 -1.97 -5.71
CA LEU A 186 16.10 -2.80 -4.55
C LEU A 186 17.52 -2.49 -4.06
N PRO A 187 17.71 -2.20 -2.75
CA PRO A 187 19.05 -2.15 -2.18
C PRO A 187 19.66 -3.56 -2.10
N GLU A 188 20.97 -3.64 -1.90
CA GLU A 188 21.67 -4.91 -1.68
C GLU A 188 21.05 -5.71 -0.52
N HIS A 189 20.64 -5.02 0.53
CA HIS A 189 19.93 -5.57 1.68
C HIS A 189 18.49 -5.09 1.68
N SER A 190 17.64 -5.78 0.92
CA SER A 190 16.22 -5.41 0.76
C SER A 190 15.30 -5.95 1.88
N LEU A 191 15.78 -6.85 2.74
CA LEU A 191 15.02 -7.35 3.87
C LEU A 191 14.93 -6.29 4.98
N PHE A 192 13.73 -5.72 5.17
CA PHE A 192 13.50 -4.76 6.24
C PHE A 192 13.20 -5.47 7.57
N MET A 193 12.27 -6.42 7.58
CA MET A 193 11.88 -7.16 8.77
C MET A 193 11.26 -8.52 8.42
N LYS A 194 11.67 -9.56 9.15
CA LYS A 194 11.02 -10.88 9.08
C LYS A 194 9.65 -10.86 9.78
N LYS A 195 8.80 -11.84 9.48
CA LYS A 195 7.54 -12.05 10.20
C LYS A 195 7.79 -12.70 11.57
N GLU A 196 8.52 -11.99 12.42
CA GLU A 196 8.92 -12.42 13.75
C GLU A 196 8.79 -11.26 14.73
N LEU A 197 8.30 -11.54 15.93
CA LEU A 197 8.22 -10.57 17.02
C LEU A 197 9.12 -11.03 18.15
N VAL A 198 10.01 -10.14 18.60
CA VAL A 198 10.79 -10.35 19.82
C VAL A 198 9.99 -9.77 20.98
N LEU A 199 9.60 -10.63 21.92
CA LEU A 199 8.83 -10.27 23.10
C LEU A 199 9.72 -9.65 24.17
N SER A 200 9.12 -8.99 25.15
CA SER A 200 9.84 -8.42 26.29
C SER A 200 10.56 -9.48 27.16
N SER A 201 10.13 -10.73 27.10
CA SER A 201 10.82 -11.88 27.71
C SER A 201 12.13 -12.26 27.02
N GLY A 202 12.36 -11.76 25.80
CA GLY A 202 13.46 -12.16 24.92
C GLY A 202 13.12 -13.29 23.96
N ASP A 203 11.94 -13.90 24.11
CA ASP A 203 11.47 -14.94 23.20
C ASP A 203 11.10 -14.37 21.83
N THR A 204 11.31 -15.17 20.78
CA THR A 204 10.91 -14.80 19.41
C THR A 204 9.74 -15.68 18.98
N ILE A 205 8.67 -15.06 18.53
CA ILE A 205 7.51 -15.74 17.96
C ILE A 205 7.38 -15.43 16.47
N LYS A 206 7.06 -16.45 15.69
CA LYS A 206 6.68 -16.28 14.28
C LYS A 206 5.23 -15.84 14.19
N VAL A 207 4.95 -14.94 13.25
CA VAL A 207 3.60 -14.46 12.98
C VAL A 207 3.18 -14.83 11.56
N ASP A 208 1.87 -15.03 11.34
CA ASP A 208 1.36 -15.38 10.01
C ASP A 208 1.34 -14.18 9.10
N ARG A 209 0.98 -13.02 9.69
CA ARG A 209 0.86 -11.76 8.98
C ARG A 209 1.54 -10.64 9.75
N LEU A 210 2.26 -9.83 9.00
CA LEU A 210 2.80 -8.55 9.42
C LEU A 210 2.60 -7.63 8.20
N GLU A 211 1.59 -6.78 8.25
CA GLU A 211 1.05 -6.07 7.09
C GLU A 211 0.81 -4.60 7.42
N ARG A 212 0.61 -3.78 6.40
CA ARG A 212 0.27 -2.35 6.50
C ARG A 212 1.26 -1.58 7.38
N PRO A 213 2.56 -1.63 7.05
CA PRO A 213 3.56 -0.96 7.85
C PRO A 213 3.33 0.55 7.85
N GLN A 214 3.57 1.17 9.00
CA GLN A 214 3.65 2.62 9.18
C GLN A 214 4.87 2.91 10.05
N LEU A 215 5.58 4.00 9.81
CA LEU A 215 6.76 4.35 10.57
C LEU A 215 6.56 5.65 11.36
N LEU A 216 7.01 5.66 12.58
CA LEU A 216 7.42 6.88 13.25
C LEU A 216 8.90 7.09 12.93
N LEU A 217 9.21 8.24 12.36
CA LEU A 217 10.58 8.64 12.03
C LEU A 217 11.14 9.48 13.17
N ASP A 218 12.47 9.46 13.34
CA ASP A 218 13.16 10.36 14.24
C ASP A 218 13.44 11.72 13.54
N GLU A 219 14.10 12.63 14.24
CA GLU A 219 14.45 13.97 13.76
C GLU A 219 15.38 13.98 12.53
N LYS A 220 15.94 12.83 12.18
CA LYS A 220 16.82 12.62 11.01
C LYS A 220 16.14 11.87 9.87
N ASP A 221 14.82 11.72 9.94
CA ASP A 221 14.00 10.91 9.04
C ASP A 221 14.36 9.41 9.02
N ASP A 222 15.05 8.92 10.05
CA ASP A 222 15.36 7.50 10.20
C ASP A 222 14.19 6.77 10.88
N PRO A 223 13.85 5.55 10.44
CA PRO A 223 12.82 4.73 11.07
C PRO A 223 13.14 4.44 12.56
N PHE A 224 12.21 4.82 13.43
CA PHE A 224 12.36 4.70 14.87
C PHE A 224 11.40 3.68 15.49
N VAL A 225 10.14 3.71 15.06
CA VAL A 225 9.11 2.74 15.46
C VAL A 225 8.36 2.26 14.24
N LEU A 226 8.15 0.96 14.15
CA LEU A 226 7.25 0.33 13.19
C LEU A 226 5.91 0.03 13.86
N TYR A 227 4.84 0.48 13.24
CA TYR A 227 3.47 0.05 13.51
C TYR A 227 3.03 -0.86 12.38
N ALA A 228 2.38 -1.96 12.71
CA ALA A 228 1.87 -2.90 11.71
C ALA A 228 0.63 -3.64 12.21
N ALA A 229 -0.18 -4.15 11.29
CA ALA A 229 -1.21 -5.11 11.58
C ALA A 229 -0.59 -6.51 11.63
N CYS A 230 -0.91 -7.25 12.67
CA CYS A 230 -0.33 -8.56 12.95
C CYS A 230 -1.41 -9.62 13.19
N SER A 231 -1.12 -10.86 12.81
CA SER A 231 -1.90 -12.01 13.22
C SER A 231 -1.00 -13.20 13.55
N VAL A 232 -1.44 -14.02 14.51
CA VAL A 232 -0.73 -15.23 14.95
C VAL A 232 -1.68 -16.42 14.79
N ALA A 233 -1.24 -17.48 14.10
CA ALA A 233 -2.07 -18.63 13.72
C ALA A 233 -2.74 -19.31 14.93
N GLU A 234 -2.01 -19.45 16.01
CA GLU A 234 -2.55 -20.06 17.23
C GLU A 234 -3.68 -19.23 17.86
N LEU A 235 -3.53 -17.89 17.81
CA LEU A 235 -4.58 -16.98 18.25
C LEU A 235 -5.75 -16.98 17.26
N ASN A 236 -5.49 -17.06 15.97
CA ASN A 236 -6.52 -17.12 14.95
C ASN A 236 -7.43 -18.33 15.07
N LYS A 237 -6.89 -19.48 15.47
CA LYS A 237 -7.70 -20.68 15.75
C LYS A 237 -8.65 -20.50 16.94
N LYS A 238 -8.25 -19.68 17.93
CA LYS A 238 -9.02 -19.43 19.15
C LYS A 238 -9.97 -18.23 19.03
N THR A 239 -9.65 -17.28 18.14
CA THR A 239 -10.29 -15.96 18.09
C THR A 239 -10.92 -15.64 16.74
N ASP A 240 -11.13 -16.66 15.91
CA ASP A 240 -11.81 -16.57 14.61
C ASP A 240 -11.21 -15.52 13.67
N GLY A 241 -9.89 -15.53 13.56
CA GLY A 241 -9.18 -14.67 12.61
C GLY A 241 -8.86 -13.25 13.11
N SER A 242 -8.87 -13.03 14.42
CA SER A 242 -8.52 -11.73 15.00
C SER A 242 -7.12 -11.28 14.59
N SER A 243 -7.02 -10.01 14.27
CA SER A 243 -5.76 -9.29 14.09
C SER A 243 -5.61 -8.21 15.17
N PHE A 244 -4.39 -7.80 15.42
CA PHE A 244 -4.06 -6.74 16.37
C PHE A 244 -2.95 -5.86 15.82
N ASN A 245 -2.83 -4.67 16.37
CA ASN A 245 -1.74 -3.76 16.03
C ASN A 245 -0.53 -4.05 16.91
N VAL A 246 0.65 -4.00 16.30
CA VAL A 246 1.93 -4.06 17.00
C VAL A 246 2.67 -2.74 16.88
N GLN A 247 3.42 -2.43 17.93
CA GLN A 247 4.36 -1.33 17.97
C GLN A 247 5.74 -1.91 18.25
N ILE A 248 6.66 -1.76 17.30
CA ILE A 248 7.98 -2.37 17.36
C ILE A 248 9.03 -1.25 17.33
N ARG A 249 9.80 -1.12 18.41
CA ARG A 249 10.94 -0.19 18.43
C ARG A 249 12.05 -0.76 17.54
N LEU A 250 12.48 0.02 16.58
CA LEU A 250 13.58 -0.35 15.68
C LEU A 250 14.91 0.01 16.32
N LYS A 251 15.89 -0.88 16.20
CA LYS A 251 17.26 -0.61 16.64
C LYS A 251 18.05 -0.12 15.44
N LYS A 252 18.79 0.98 15.59
CA LYS A 252 19.80 1.35 14.61
C LYS A 252 20.88 0.27 14.64
N GLN A 253 21.18 -0.32 13.48
CA GLN A 253 22.41 -1.08 13.36
C GLN A 253 23.56 -0.07 13.22
N ASP A 254 24.48 -0.11 14.16
CA ASP A 254 25.75 0.59 13.96
C ASP A 254 26.46 -0.10 12.79
N CYS A 255 26.46 0.54 11.63
CA CYS A 255 27.31 0.13 10.52
C CYS A 255 28.76 0.26 10.99
N LYS A 256 29.39 -0.89 11.30
CA LYS A 256 30.83 -0.97 11.57
C LYS A 256 31.60 -0.91 10.26
#